data_2f627b775af0fb1acbea0e94ed02e4ca
#
_entry.id   2f627b775af0fb1acbea0e94ed02e4ca
#
_cell.length_a   1.000
_cell.length_b   1.000
_cell.length_c   1.000
_cell.angle_alpha   90.00
_cell.angle_beta   90.00
_cell.angle_gamma   90.00
#
_symmetry.space_group_name_H-M   'P 1'
#
loop_
_entity.id
_entity.type
_entity.pdbx_description
1 polymer ?
#
loop_
_entity_poly.entity_id
_entity_poly.type
_entity_poly.pdbx_seq_one_letter_code
_entity_poly.pdbx_strand_id
1 'polypeptide(L)'
;KAGEPHAEVHAMRMAGEQAKGSTAYVTLEPCSHYGRTPPCAEGLIKAQVSKVICAMQDPNPKVAGRGIKMLRDAGIEVEIGLLEQDALDLNPAFIKRMQTGMPFVQLKMAASLDGQTALENGQSQWITSSEARRDVQNYRAKSGAVLSTSQTVIEDNASLNVRWTELPSSIKDHYAEDELRQPIRVILDRQNQLYPELKLFQTPTSVLRVAETSADIEVGTT
;
A
#
# COMPACT_ATOMS: atom_id res chain seq x y z
N LYS A 1 -1.47 11.93 -2.74
CA LYS A 1 -2.48 11.66 -1.67
C LYS A 1 -3.87 11.54 -2.28
N ALA A 2 -4.80 10.84 -1.62
CA ALA A 2 -6.16 10.68 -2.13
C ALA A 2 -6.86 12.05 -2.26
N GLY A 3 -7.30 12.41 -3.48
CA GLY A 3 -7.88 13.72 -3.80
C GLY A 3 -6.90 14.73 -4.38
N GLU A 4 -5.60 14.42 -4.42
CA GLU A 4 -4.61 15.20 -5.14
C GLU A 4 -4.60 14.83 -6.63
N PRO A 5 -4.04 15.70 -7.50
CA PRO A 5 -3.90 15.39 -8.92
C PRO A 5 -3.05 14.13 -9.14
N HIS A 6 -3.41 13.34 -10.14
CA HIS A 6 -2.63 12.18 -10.56
C HIS A 6 -1.30 12.61 -11.21
N ALA A 7 -0.34 11.69 -11.31
CA ALA A 7 1.00 11.94 -11.84
C ALA A 7 0.98 12.55 -13.24
N GLU A 8 0.05 12.12 -14.10
CA GLU A 8 -0.14 12.64 -15.45
C GLU A 8 -0.47 14.13 -15.44
N VAL A 9 -1.29 14.59 -14.47
CA VAL A 9 -1.64 16.01 -14.34
C VAL A 9 -0.43 16.84 -13.96
N HIS A 10 0.41 16.33 -13.06
CA HIS A 10 1.67 16.99 -12.69
C HIS A 10 2.62 17.06 -13.89
N ALA A 11 2.79 15.95 -14.61
CA ALA A 11 3.64 15.89 -15.79
C ALA A 11 3.18 16.88 -16.88
N MET A 12 1.86 16.92 -17.18
CA MET A 12 1.30 17.85 -18.15
C MET A 12 1.48 19.31 -17.72
N ARG A 13 1.32 19.64 -16.44
CA ARG A 13 1.55 21.00 -15.91
C ARG A 13 3.01 21.41 -16.06
N MET A 14 3.96 20.50 -15.79
CA MET A 14 5.37 20.75 -15.95
C MET A 14 5.78 20.91 -17.43
N ALA A 15 5.20 20.11 -18.31
CA ALA A 15 5.49 20.15 -19.75
C ALA A 15 4.90 21.41 -20.43
N GLY A 16 3.75 21.93 -19.93
CA GLY A 16 3.09 23.07 -20.52
C GLY A 16 2.83 22.88 -22.03
N GLU A 17 3.19 23.85 -22.85
CA GLU A 17 3.05 23.80 -24.32
C GLU A 17 3.87 22.67 -24.98
N GLN A 18 4.91 22.17 -24.33
CA GLN A 18 5.72 21.06 -24.85
C GLN A 18 5.00 19.71 -24.80
N ALA A 19 3.89 19.61 -24.07
CA ALA A 19 3.05 18.43 -24.07
C ALA A 19 2.42 18.15 -25.45
N LYS A 20 2.18 19.19 -26.22
CA LYS A 20 1.58 19.07 -27.56
C LYS A 20 2.49 18.30 -28.51
N GLY A 21 1.96 17.22 -29.10
CA GLY A 21 2.70 16.34 -30.01
C GLY A 21 3.72 15.42 -29.33
N SER A 22 3.85 15.46 -27.99
CA SER A 22 4.77 14.62 -27.24
C SER A 22 4.26 13.17 -27.06
N THR A 23 5.12 12.30 -26.55
CA THR A 23 4.74 10.96 -26.08
C THR A 23 4.65 10.95 -24.56
N ALA A 24 3.52 10.49 -24.03
CA ALA A 24 3.35 10.27 -22.60
C ALA A 24 3.60 8.80 -22.24
N TYR A 25 4.46 8.57 -21.24
CA TYR A 25 4.71 7.24 -20.66
C TYR A 25 4.03 7.13 -19.32
N VAL A 26 3.21 6.10 -19.15
CA VAL A 26 2.44 5.88 -17.92
C VAL A 26 2.55 4.43 -17.46
N THR A 27 2.66 4.23 -16.15
CA THR A 27 2.78 2.89 -15.56
C THR A 27 1.45 2.14 -15.50
N LEU A 28 0.33 2.86 -15.55
CA LEU A 28 -1.02 2.31 -15.50
C LEU A 28 -1.91 3.06 -16.49
N GLU A 29 -2.93 2.39 -17.03
CA GLU A 29 -3.95 2.98 -17.89
C GLU A 29 -4.50 4.30 -17.31
N PRO A 30 -4.48 5.42 -18.07
CA PRO A 30 -5.05 6.68 -17.63
C PRO A 30 -6.53 6.56 -17.31
N CYS A 31 -6.94 7.02 -16.14
CA CYS A 31 -8.33 6.93 -15.70
C CYS A 31 -9.30 7.65 -16.65
N SER A 32 -10.50 7.06 -16.82
CA SER A 32 -11.55 7.52 -17.74
C SER A 32 -12.82 8.03 -17.06
N HIS A 33 -12.87 7.97 -15.71
CA HIS A 33 -14.06 8.34 -14.97
C HIS A 33 -13.81 9.56 -14.09
N TYR A 34 -14.86 10.33 -13.87
CA TYR A 34 -14.86 11.41 -12.90
C TYR A 34 -14.91 10.81 -11.48
N GLY A 35 -13.86 11.05 -10.73
CA GLY A 35 -13.78 10.72 -9.31
C GLY A 35 -13.66 12.01 -8.49
N ARG A 36 -12.66 12.08 -7.62
CA ARG A 36 -12.30 13.32 -6.91
C ARG A 36 -11.58 14.32 -7.82
N THR A 37 -11.03 13.86 -8.93
CA THR A 37 -10.33 14.62 -9.95
C THR A 37 -10.90 14.29 -11.33
N PRO A 38 -10.79 15.18 -12.33
CA PRO A 38 -11.13 14.86 -13.72
C PRO A 38 -10.29 13.71 -14.28
N PRO A 39 -10.78 12.96 -15.28
CA PRO A 39 -10.07 11.86 -15.90
C PRO A 39 -8.74 12.27 -16.53
N CYS A 40 -7.65 11.48 -16.27
CA CYS A 40 -6.36 11.72 -16.89
C CYS A 40 -6.39 11.56 -18.41
N ALA A 41 -7.20 10.65 -18.94
CA ALA A 41 -7.37 10.49 -20.39
C ALA A 41 -7.86 11.79 -21.05
N GLU A 42 -8.85 12.51 -20.46
CA GLU A 42 -9.28 13.81 -20.96
C GLU A 42 -8.15 14.86 -20.87
N GLY A 43 -7.37 14.83 -19.80
CA GLY A 43 -6.22 15.73 -19.64
C GLY A 43 -5.21 15.57 -20.77
N LEU A 44 -4.84 14.32 -21.09
CA LEU A 44 -3.91 13.99 -22.16
C LEU A 44 -4.47 14.40 -23.54
N ILE A 45 -5.77 14.21 -23.77
CA ILE A 45 -6.44 14.68 -25.00
C ILE A 45 -6.37 16.20 -25.10
N LYS A 46 -6.71 16.93 -24.04
CA LYS A 46 -6.63 18.40 -23.99
C LYS A 46 -5.21 18.92 -24.20
N ALA A 47 -4.21 18.21 -23.67
CA ALA A 47 -2.79 18.53 -23.86
C ALA A 47 -2.29 18.21 -25.28
N GLN A 48 -3.12 17.56 -26.12
CA GLN A 48 -2.81 17.21 -27.49
C GLN A 48 -1.54 16.36 -27.63
N VAL A 49 -1.30 15.40 -26.71
CA VAL A 49 -0.20 14.43 -26.87
C VAL A 49 -0.45 13.60 -28.12
N SER A 50 0.61 13.20 -28.83
CA SER A 50 0.48 12.40 -30.06
C SER A 50 0.41 10.90 -29.78
N LYS A 51 1.04 10.46 -28.69
CA LYS A 51 1.17 9.03 -28.33
C LYS A 51 1.14 8.84 -26.83
N VAL A 52 0.55 7.72 -26.40
CA VAL A 52 0.59 7.23 -25.02
C VAL A 52 1.16 5.82 -25.01
N ILE A 53 2.22 5.59 -24.22
CA ILE A 53 2.76 4.27 -23.96
C ILE A 53 2.37 3.91 -22.53
N CYS A 54 1.49 2.92 -22.42
CA CYS A 54 0.93 2.45 -21.18
C CYS A 54 1.56 1.10 -20.81
N ALA A 55 2.21 1.00 -19.64
CA ALA A 55 2.87 -0.23 -19.25
C ALA A 55 1.86 -1.37 -19.05
N MET A 56 0.71 -1.09 -18.43
CA MET A 56 -0.34 -2.09 -18.23
C MET A 56 -1.74 -1.48 -18.29
N GLN A 57 -2.71 -2.29 -18.71
CA GLN A 57 -4.13 -1.95 -18.60
C GLN A 57 -4.58 -2.00 -17.13
N ASP A 58 -5.49 -1.12 -16.73
CA ASP A 58 -6.03 -1.13 -15.37
C ASP A 58 -6.85 -2.42 -15.13
N PRO A 59 -6.49 -3.24 -14.12
CA PRO A 59 -7.23 -4.47 -13.80
C PRO A 59 -8.60 -4.21 -13.19
N ASN A 60 -8.92 -2.96 -12.81
CA ASN A 60 -10.21 -2.59 -12.27
C ASN A 60 -11.30 -2.68 -13.36
N PRO A 61 -12.33 -3.53 -13.22
CA PRO A 61 -13.38 -3.69 -14.24
C PRO A 61 -14.14 -2.39 -14.56
N LYS A 62 -14.08 -1.40 -13.67
CA LYS A 62 -14.70 -0.08 -13.87
C LYS A 62 -13.88 0.83 -14.78
N VAL A 63 -12.61 0.52 -15.01
CA VAL A 63 -11.67 1.32 -15.81
C VAL A 63 -11.29 0.56 -17.07
N ALA A 64 -10.87 -0.67 -16.92
CA ALA A 64 -10.31 -1.60 -17.89
C ALA A 64 -10.60 -1.26 -19.38
N GLY A 65 -9.62 -0.72 -20.07
CA GLY A 65 -9.66 -0.39 -21.50
C GLY A 65 -10.44 0.88 -21.87
N ARG A 66 -11.14 1.52 -20.93
CA ARG A 66 -11.96 2.71 -21.23
C ARG A 66 -11.10 3.95 -21.47
N GLY A 67 -10.04 4.15 -20.69
CA GLY A 67 -9.09 5.25 -20.89
C GLY A 67 -8.34 5.11 -22.20
N ILE A 68 -7.89 3.90 -22.50
CA ILE A 68 -7.24 3.54 -23.78
C ILE A 68 -8.18 3.82 -24.95
N LYS A 69 -9.45 3.40 -24.83
CA LYS A 69 -10.46 3.65 -25.88
C LYS A 69 -10.68 5.16 -26.09
N MET A 70 -10.82 5.95 -25.03
CA MET A 70 -11.00 7.40 -25.13
C MET A 70 -9.84 8.06 -25.87
N LEU A 71 -8.60 7.67 -25.56
CA LEU A 71 -7.41 8.19 -26.22
C LEU A 71 -7.39 7.85 -27.72
N ARG A 72 -7.67 6.59 -28.06
CA ARG A 72 -7.75 6.13 -29.47
C ARG A 72 -8.86 6.81 -30.26
N ASP A 73 -10.04 6.96 -29.66
CA ASP A 73 -11.18 7.66 -30.27
C ASP A 73 -10.86 9.14 -30.55
N ALA A 74 -9.96 9.75 -29.76
CA ALA A 74 -9.45 11.10 -29.97
C ALA A 74 -8.27 11.19 -30.97
N GLY A 75 -7.90 10.09 -31.60
CA GLY A 75 -6.81 10.04 -32.59
C GLY A 75 -5.41 9.93 -32.00
N ILE A 76 -5.28 9.65 -30.70
CA ILE A 76 -3.98 9.44 -30.03
C ILE A 76 -3.55 7.99 -30.23
N GLU A 77 -2.31 7.79 -30.66
CA GLU A 77 -1.72 6.46 -30.75
C GLU A 77 -1.51 5.88 -29.33
N VAL A 78 -1.93 4.63 -29.09
CA VAL A 78 -1.77 3.99 -27.78
C VAL A 78 -1.13 2.61 -27.93
N GLU A 79 0.06 2.46 -27.34
CA GLU A 79 0.75 1.19 -27.13
C GLU A 79 0.59 0.71 -25.69
N ILE A 80 0.55 -0.62 -25.48
CA ILE A 80 0.34 -1.25 -24.16
C ILE A 80 1.36 -2.38 -24.01
N GLY A 81 1.85 -2.59 -22.78
CA GLY A 81 2.66 -3.75 -22.42
C GLY A 81 4.15 -3.46 -22.28
N LEU A 82 4.61 -2.24 -22.50
CA LEU A 82 6.02 -1.89 -22.25
C LEU A 82 6.32 -2.00 -20.76
N LEU A 83 7.24 -2.89 -20.36
CA LEU A 83 7.60 -3.16 -18.96
C LEU A 83 6.37 -3.56 -18.11
N GLU A 84 5.47 -4.36 -18.66
CA GLU A 84 4.23 -4.76 -17.99
C GLU A 84 4.49 -5.47 -16.65
N GLN A 85 5.47 -6.39 -16.61
CA GLN A 85 5.79 -7.10 -15.37
C GLN A 85 6.31 -6.15 -14.29
N ASP A 86 7.17 -5.20 -14.63
CA ASP A 86 7.66 -4.20 -13.68
C ASP A 86 6.51 -3.32 -13.14
N ALA A 87 5.55 -2.97 -14.00
CA ALA A 87 4.37 -2.22 -13.60
C ALA A 87 3.44 -3.01 -12.66
N LEU A 88 3.28 -4.31 -12.90
CA LEU A 88 2.53 -5.22 -12.01
C LEU A 88 3.21 -5.31 -10.64
N ASP A 89 4.53 -5.40 -10.59
CA ASP A 89 5.32 -5.52 -9.36
C ASP A 89 5.34 -4.23 -8.52
N LEU A 90 5.03 -3.07 -9.11
CA LEU A 90 4.89 -1.80 -8.37
C LEU A 90 3.73 -1.81 -7.36
N ASN A 91 2.61 -2.44 -7.69
CA ASN A 91 1.39 -2.38 -6.91
C ASN A 91 0.70 -3.75 -6.73
N PRO A 92 1.40 -4.78 -6.21
CA PRO A 92 0.88 -6.15 -6.17
C PRO A 92 -0.41 -6.27 -5.34
N ALA A 93 -0.55 -5.45 -4.30
CA ALA A 93 -1.74 -5.44 -3.45
C ALA A 93 -2.97 -4.91 -4.19
N PHE A 94 -2.83 -3.83 -4.96
CA PHE A 94 -3.88 -3.28 -5.81
C PHE A 94 -4.28 -4.28 -6.89
N ILE A 95 -3.31 -4.81 -7.61
CA ILE A 95 -3.52 -5.78 -8.69
C ILE A 95 -4.30 -6.99 -8.18
N LYS A 96 -3.83 -7.63 -7.11
CA LYS A 96 -4.50 -8.79 -6.53
C LYS A 96 -5.93 -8.46 -6.10
N ARG A 97 -6.12 -7.32 -5.43
CA ARG A 97 -7.46 -6.89 -5.00
C ARG A 97 -8.41 -6.72 -6.17
N MET A 98 -7.97 -6.10 -7.26
CA MET A 98 -8.83 -5.87 -8.43
C MET A 98 -9.14 -7.15 -9.20
N GLN A 99 -8.16 -8.05 -9.33
CA GLN A 99 -8.32 -9.30 -10.07
C GLN A 99 -9.13 -10.37 -9.31
N THR A 100 -8.97 -10.43 -7.98
CA THR A 100 -9.50 -11.56 -7.18
C THR A 100 -10.51 -11.15 -6.11
N GLY A 101 -10.65 -9.86 -5.80
CA GLY A 101 -11.43 -9.38 -4.67
C GLY A 101 -10.78 -9.65 -3.30
N MET A 102 -9.66 -10.36 -3.25
CA MET A 102 -8.98 -10.76 -2.03
C MET A 102 -7.82 -9.80 -1.67
N PRO A 103 -7.49 -9.64 -0.39
CA PRO A 103 -6.33 -8.86 0.01
C PRO A 103 -5.03 -9.56 -0.41
N PHE A 104 -3.97 -8.78 -0.61
CA PHE A 104 -2.61 -9.28 -0.70
C PHE A 104 -2.08 -9.52 0.72
N VAL A 105 -1.78 -10.78 1.03
CA VAL A 105 -1.32 -11.20 2.35
C VAL A 105 0.17 -11.54 2.29
N GLN A 106 0.95 -10.93 3.19
CA GLN A 106 2.35 -11.26 3.40
C GLN A 106 2.53 -11.85 4.79
N LEU A 107 3.09 -13.04 4.89
CA LEU A 107 3.46 -13.66 6.15
C LEU A 107 4.89 -13.29 6.52
N LYS A 108 5.08 -12.65 7.69
CA LYS A 108 6.40 -12.40 8.27
C LYS A 108 6.63 -13.33 9.45
N MET A 109 7.64 -14.15 9.36
CA MET A 109 8.10 -15.00 10.47
C MET A 109 9.57 -14.70 10.80
N ALA A 110 9.92 -14.79 12.08
CA ALA A 110 11.30 -14.89 12.53
C ALA A 110 11.54 -16.30 13.02
N ALA A 111 12.47 -16.99 12.40
CA ALA A 111 12.78 -18.39 12.76
C ALA A 111 14.28 -18.64 12.60
N SER A 112 14.79 -19.62 13.35
CA SER A 112 16.11 -20.20 13.15
C SER A 112 16.17 -21.04 11.87
N LEU A 113 17.34 -21.51 11.49
CA LEU A 113 17.51 -22.33 10.26
C LEU A 113 16.75 -23.65 10.32
N ASP A 114 16.52 -24.18 11.50
CA ASP A 114 15.71 -25.38 11.77
C ASP A 114 14.22 -25.07 11.98
N GLY A 115 13.81 -23.80 11.75
CA GLY A 115 12.41 -23.40 11.76
C GLY A 115 11.82 -23.09 13.13
N GLN A 116 12.63 -23.00 14.19
CA GLN A 116 12.13 -22.68 15.52
C GLN A 116 11.88 -21.18 15.69
N THR A 117 10.77 -20.81 16.31
CA THR A 117 10.37 -19.42 16.58
C THR A 117 10.71 -18.96 18.01
N ALA A 118 11.12 -19.88 18.87
CA ALA A 118 11.58 -19.64 20.24
C ALA A 118 12.52 -20.77 20.68
N LEU A 119 13.29 -20.54 21.74
CA LEU A 119 14.02 -21.58 22.46
C LEU A 119 13.03 -22.46 23.25
N GLU A 120 13.50 -23.64 23.72
CA GLU A 120 12.71 -24.57 24.53
C GLU A 120 12.14 -23.90 25.80
N ASN A 121 12.85 -22.94 26.36
CA ASN A 121 12.42 -22.16 27.53
C ASN A 121 11.45 -21.00 27.18
N GLY A 122 11.00 -20.88 25.93
CA GLY A 122 10.10 -19.83 25.45
C GLY A 122 10.77 -18.52 25.05
N GLN A 123 12.09 -18.37 25.22
CA GLN A 123 12.80 -17.15 24.85
C GLN A 123 12.84 -16.99 23.31
N SER A 124 12.25 -15.90 22.78
CA SER A 124 12.12 -15.60 21.34
C SER A 124 12.98 -14.42 20.87
N GLN A 125 13.63 -13.69 21.77
CA GLN A 125 14.36 -12.46 21.47
C GLN A 125 15.87 -12.63 21.68
N TRP A 126 16.78 -12.41 20.70
CA TRP A 126 16.45 -12.03 19.31
C TRP A 126 16.93 -13.12 18.37
N ILE A 127 16.05 -13.65 17.51
CA ILE A 127 16.40 -14.68 16.52
C ILE A 127 17.05 -14.06 15.29
N THR A 128 16.61 -12.87 14.89
CA THR A 128 17.07 -12.16 13.69
C THR A 128 17.90 -10.92 14.05
N SER A 129 18.75 -10.49 13.11
CA SER A 129 19.60 -9.31 13.27
C SER A 129 18.80 -8.00 13.41
N SER A 130 19.47 -6.93 13.83
CA SER A 130 18.90 -5.58 13.89
C SER A 130 18.45 -5.08 12.52
N GLU A 131 19.22 -5.41 11.47
CA GLU A 131 18.92 -5.04 10.08
C GLU A 131 17.64 -5.72 9.60
N ALA A 132 17.48 -7.00 9.85
CA ALA A 132 16.28 -7.75 9.52
C ALA A 132 15.06 -7.20 10.27
N ARG A 133 15.22 -6.80 11.55
CA ARG A 133 14.12 -6.15 12.30
C ARG A 133 13.77 -4.76 11.78
N ARG A 134 14.75 -3.99 11.28
CA ARG A 134 14.49 -2.71 10.59
C ARG A 134 13.74 -2.92 9.29
N ASP A 135 14.07 -3.94 8.51
CA ASP A 135 13.36 -4.23 7.25
C ASP A 135 11.87 -4.54 7.49
N VAL A 136 11.52 -5.14 8.63
CA VAL A 136 10.11 -5.34 9.02
C VAL A 136 9.32 -4.02 9.06
N GLN A 137 9.97 -2.90 9.36
CA GLN A 137 9.29 -1.58 9.35
C GLN A 137 8.86 -1.17 7.95
N ASN A 138 9.63 -1.53 6.91
CA ASN A 138 9.26 -1.31 5.50
C ASN A 138 7.99 -2.09 5.14
N TYR A 139 7.90 -3.35 5.54
CA TYR A 139 6.70 -4.17 5.32
C TYR A 139 5.49 -3.58 6.03
N ARG A 140 5.64 -3.15 7.29
CA ARG A 140 4.56 -2.49 8.03
C ARG A 140 4.13 -1.18 7.38
N ALA A 141 5.08 -0.34 6.96
CA ALA A 141 4.78 0.94 6.31
C ALA A 141 4.02 0.78 4.99
N LYS A 142 4.26 -0.30 4.26
CA LYS A 142 3.57 -0.65 3.01
C LYS A 142 2.22 -1.36 3.24
N SER A 143 1.92 -1.77 4.48
CA SER A 143 0.72 -2.55 4.80
C SER A 143 -0.44 -1.65 5.22
N GLY A 144 -1.66 -1.94 4.77
CA GLY A 144 -2.87 -1.29 5.26
C GLY A 144 -3.30 -1.81 6.64
N ALA A 145 -2.94 -3.06 6.97
CA ALA A 145 -3.22 -3.69 8.25
C ALA A 145 -2.09 -4.64 8.65
N VAL A 146 -1.87 -4.78 9.97
CA VAL A 146 -0.99 -5.79 10.58
C VAL A 146 -1.85 -6.71 11.43
N LEU A 147 -1.87 -8.00 11.08
CA LEU A 147 -2.59 -9.04 11.83
C LEU A 147 -1.65 -9.75 12.80
N SER A 148 -2.08 -9.91 14.04
CA SER A 148 -1.36 -10.68 15.07
C SER A 148 -2.34 -11.36 16.03
N THR A 149 -1.81 -12.02 17.08
CA THR A 149 -2.61 -12.66 18.14
C THR A 149 -2.40 -11.95 19.48
N SER A 150 -3.35 -12.07 20.39
CA SER A 150 -3.22 -11.58 21.78
C SER A 150 -1.99 -12.19 22.48
N GLN A 151 -1.71 -13.46 22.24
CA GLN A 151 -0.55 -14.13 22.83
C GLN A 151 0.75 -13.40 22.45
N THR A 152 1.01 -13.16 21.15
CA THR A 152 2.20 -12.42 20.69
C THR A 152 2.26 -11.01 21.29
N VAL A 153 1.11 -10.33 21.36
CA VAL A 153 1.06 -8.97 21.90
C VAL A 153 1.39 -8.95 23.40
N ILE A 154 0.89 -9.91 24.16
CA ILE A 154 1.14 -9.99 25.61
C ILE A 154 2.57 -10.39 25.89
N GLU A 155 3.07 -11.45 25.28
CA GLU A 155 4.42 -11.98 25.52
C GLU A 155 5.52 -10.98 25.17
N ASP A 156 5.39 -10.31 24.01
CA ASP A 156 6.40 -9.35 23.51
C ASP A 156 6.10 -7.91 23.96
N ASN A 157 4.97 -7.65 24.59
CA ASN A 157 4.44 -6.31 24.81
C ASN A 157 4.52 -5.47 23.51
N ALA A 158 4.02 -6.05 22.43
CA ALA A 158 4.23 -5.57 21.07
C ALA A 158 3.30 -4.40 20.72
N SER A 159 3.85 -3.28 20.26
CA SER A 159 3.07 -2.14 19.76
C SER A 159 2.54 -2.33 18.34
N LEU A 160 3.22 -3.13 17.51
CA LEU A 160 2.89 -3.46 16.12
C LEU A 160 2.77 -2.25 15.17
N ASN A 161 3.18 -1.08 15.59
CA ASN A 161 3.22 0.13 14.77
C ASN A 161 4.49 0.20 13.90
N VAL A 162 4.51 1.13 12.97
CA VAL A 162 5.71 1.53 12.24
C VAL A 162 6.50 2.49 13.12
N ARG A 163 7.78 2.20 13.35
CA ARG A 163 8.71 3.06 14.05
C ARG A 163 9.48 3.90 13.03
N TRP A 164 9.14 5.18 12.94
CA TRP A 164 9.76 6.11 11.99
C TRP A 164 11.29 6.11 12.06
N THR A 165 11.84 6.11 13.26
CA THR A 165 13.29 6.14 13.48
C THR A 165 14.02 4.96 12.86
N GLU A 166 13.35 3.82 12.70
CA GLU A 166 13.91 2.58 12.14
C GLU A 166 13.72 2.44 10.62
N LEU A 167 12.97 3.35 9.98
CA LEU A 167 12.86 3.38 8.53
C LEU A 167 14.18 3.81 7.88
N PRO A 168 14.50 3.32 6.66
CA PRO A 168 15.67 3.73 5.90
C PRO A 168 15.69 5.24 5.60
N SER A 169 16.89 5.82 5.49
CA SER A 169 17.06 7.22 5.06
C SER A 169 16.42 7.48 3.70
N SER A 170 16.53 6.55 2.76
CA SER A 170 15.90 6.65 1.44
C SER A 170 14.38 6.87 1.46
N ILE A 171 13.70 6.45 2.52
CA ILE A 171 12.28 6.77 2.71
C ILE A 171 12.13 8.16 3.33
N LYS A 172 12.94 8.48 4.35
CA LYS A 172 12.90 9.75 5.08
C LYS A 172 13.26 10.96 4.21
N ASP A 173 14.04 10.75 3.16
CA ASP A 173 14.41 11.79 2.19
C ASP A 173 13.22 12.22 1.31
N HIS A 174 12.16 11.39 1.23
CA HIS A 174 10.99 11.64 0.38
C HIS A 174 9.68 11.83 1.14
N TYR A 175 9.65 11.48 2.43
CA TYR A 175 8.47 11.58 3.28
C TYR A 175 8.82 12.28 4.60
N ALA A 176 7.92 13.10 5.11
CA ALA A 176 7.97 13.61 6.47
C ALA A 176 7.31 12.62 7.46
N GLU A 177 7.68 12.70 8.74
CA GLU A 177 7.15 11.78 9.76
C GLU A 177 5.64 11.90 9.95
N ASP A 178 5.10 13.11 9.85
CA ASP A 178 3.67 13.41 9.94
C ASP A 178 2.85 12.90 8.73
N GLU A 179 3.53 12.54 7.63
CA GLU A 179 2.92 11.89 6.48
C GLU A 179 2.81 10.37 6.63
N LEU A 180 3.48 9.79 7.63
CA LEU A 180 3.48 8.35 7.86
C LEU A 180 2.09 7.87 8.26
N ARG A 181 1.47 7.07 7.40
CA ARG A 181 0.22 6.41 7.71
C ARG A 181 0.49 5.09 8.42
N GLN A 182 0.07 5.00 9.68
CA GLN A 182 0.17 3.77 10.45
C GLN A 182 -0.84 2.71 9.96
N PRO A 183 -0.46 1.41 9.92
CA PRO A 183 -1.40 0.33 9.60
C PRO A 183 -2.42 0.13 10.71
N ILE A 184 -3.62 -0.33 10.36
CA ILE A 184 -4.60 -0.82 11.33
C ILE A 184 -4.04 -2.09 11.97
N ARG A 185 -4.07 -2.18 13.31
CA ARG A 185 -3.62 -3.37 14.04
C ARG A 185 -4.81 -4.26 14.32
N VAL A 186 -4.83 -5.44 13.71
CA VAL A 186 -5.90 -6.43 13.87
C VAL A 186 -5.39 -7.54 14.78
N ILE A 187 -6.04 -7.74 15.94
CA ILE A 187 -5.60 -8.72 16.93
C ILE A 187 -6.67 -9.78 17.12
N LEU A 188 -6.28 -11.03 16.89
CA LEU A 188 -7.11 -12.19 17.20
C LEU A 188 -7.01 -12.44 18.72
N ASP A 189 -8.05 -12.07 19.45
CA ASP A 189 -8.12 -12.17 20.91
C ASP A 189 -9.36 -12.95 21.34
N ARG A 190 -9.36 -14.25 21.03
CA ARG A 190 -10.51 -15.14 21.24
C ARG A 190 -10.99 -15.17 22.70
N GLN A 191 -10.08 -15.04 23.65
CA GLN A 191 -10.33 -15.18 25.08
C GLN A 191 -10.40 -13.85 25.84
N ASN A 192 -10.40 -12.73 25.13
CA ASN A 192 -10.41 -11.39 25.74
C ASN A 192 -9.26 -11.16 26.74
N GLN A 193 -8.05 -11.52 26.37
CA GLN A 193 -6.86 -11.47 27.23
C GLN A 193 -6.10 -10.13 27.17
N LEU A 194 -6.40 -9.28 26.19
CA LEU A 194 -5.75 -7.96 26.09
C LEU A 194 -6.18 -7.05 27.24
N TYR A 195 -5.22 -6.28 27.77
CA TYR A 195 -5.42 -5.33 28.86
C TYR A 195 -4.88 -3.95 28.51
N PRO A 196 -5.41 -2.85 29.11
CA PRO A 196 -5.16 -1.47 28.67
C PRO A 196 -3.71 -0.99 28.75
N GLU A 197 -2.90 -1.57 29.64
CA GLU A 197 -1.50 -1.16 29.89
C GLU A 197 -0.53 -1.67 28.80
N LEU A 198 -0.98 -2.50 27.88
CA LEU A 198 -0.15 -2.97 26.77
C LEU A 198 0.28 -1.80 25.87
N LYS A 199 1.55 -1.82 25.41
CA LYS A 199 2.08 -0.83 24.45
C LYS A 199 1.23 -0.69 23.19
N LEU A 200 0.50 -1.73 22.83
CA LEU A 200 -0.45 -1.73 21.73
C LEU A 200 -1.44 -0.56 21.81
N PHE A 201 -1.95 -0.26 23.01
CA PHE A 201 -2.95 0.79 23.24
C PHE A 201 -2.34 2.15 23.56
N GLN A 202 -1.03 2.23 23.82
CA GLN A 202 -0.33 3.48 24.12
C GLN A 202 0.11 4.26 22.88
N THR A 203 -0.10 3.70 21.68
CA THR A 203 0.23 4.35 20.42
C THR A 203 -1.04 4.85 19.71
N PRO A 204 -1.04 6.07 19.14
CA PRO A 204 -2.23 6.70 18.57
C PRO A 204 -2.59 6.09 17.21
N THR A 205 -3.09 4.86 17.19
CA THR A 205 -3.52 4.18 15.96
C THR A 205 -4.64 3.20 16.26
N SER A 206 -5.52 2.97 15.28
CA SER A 206 -6.66 2.08 15.44
C SER A 206 -6.25 0.64 15.72
N VAL A 207 -6.88 0.04 16.73
CA VAL A 207 -6.79 -1.38 17.04
C VAL A 207 -8.15 -2.00 16.80
N LEU A 208 -8.18 -3.06 15.98
CA LEU A 208 -9.36 -3.88 15.77
C LEU A 208 -9.16 -5.21 16.50
N ARG A 209 -9.94 -5.44 17.54
CA ARG A 209 -9.95 -6.72 18.27
C ARG A 209 -10.99 -7.65 17.67
N VAL A 210 -10.60 -8.89 17.40
CA VAL A 210 -11.48 -9.96 16.92
C VAL A 210 -11.60 -11.00 18.02
N ALA A 211 -12.79 -11.10 18.65
CA ALA A 211 -13.10 -12.03 19.73
C ALA A 211 -14.15 -13.08 19.30
N GLU A 212 -14.30 -14.13 20.07
CA GLU A 212 -15.26 -15.22 19.78
C GLU A 212 -16.72 -14.86 20.06
N THR A 213 -16.94 -14.01 21.07
CA THR A 213 -18.29 -13.57 21.45
C THR A 213 -18.55 -12.17 20.88
N SER A 214 -19.44 -12.15 19.92
CA SER A 214 -20.20 -11.01 19.38
C SER A 214 -19.60 -9.62 19.44
N ALA A 215 -19.35 -9.06 18.26
CA ALA A 215 -19.76 -7.72 17.85
C ALA A 215 -19.24 -6.48 18.62
N ASP A 216 -18.31 -6.56 19.52
CA ASP A 216 -17.66 -5.36 20.04
C ASP A 216 -16.37 -5.09 19.28
N ILE A 217 -16.56 -4.45 18.13
CA ILE A 217 -15.47 -3.78 17.42
C ILE A 217 -15.18 -2.50 18.23
N GLU A 218 -14.35 -2.60 19.26
CA GLU A 218 -13.83 -1.42 19.91
C GLU A 218 -12.79 -0.78 18.98
N VAL A 219 -13.21 0.22 18.23
CA VAL A 219 -12.33 1.16 17.57
C VAL A 219 -11.87 2.14 18.63
N GLY A 220 -10.71 1.89 19.21
CA GLY A 220 -10.05 2.88 20.06
C GLY A 220 -9.66 4.08 19.19
N THR A 221 -10.50 5.10 19.19
CA THR A 221 -10.18 6.45 18.68
C THR A 221 -9.74 7.28 19.86
N THR A 222 -8.47 7.65 19.90
CA THR A 222 -7.99 8.85 20.62
C THR A 222 -7.50 9.84 19.59
#